data_78a3ddcbe6e8789b2c95d225059f6225
#
_entry.id   78a3ddcbe6e8789b2c95d225059f6225
#
_cell.length_a   1.000
_cell.length_b   1.000
_cell.length_c   1.000
_cell.angle_alpha   90.00
_cell.angle_beta   90.00
_cell.angle_gamma   90.00
#
_symmetry.space_group_name_H-M   'P 1'
#
loop_
_entity.id
_entity.type
_entity.pdbx_description
1 polymer ?
#
loop_
_entity_poly.entity_id
_entity_poly.type
_entity_poly.pdbx_seq_one_letter_code
_entity_poly.pdbx_strand_id
1 'polypeptide(L)'
;MTTSSMRQAADSAAALGAERVQAFAERLHGELIRPQDARYEEARRVYNAVHDRHPALIVRAADVADVMAGVAFARQHELPLAVRGGGHSVPGFGTCDDGLVLDLGRMRGIRVEPEAQRVRAEGGCTWADLNHATAAFGLATTGGIVSTTGIAGLTLGGGLGYLARRCGLACDNLLSADVVTAEGRLLTCSEDRHPELFWALRGGGGNFGVVTSFEYRLHPVVDILGGPTFFPLEGDILRRYQEWILEAPEALGAILGIVLGPPLPFLPERWQGQPVIVVLTCWSGPASEDEAIRERLEGLGPVIGQALQRMPYPAINTLFDDLLPAGLHHYWKGCFTKQLTDEAIAVHLEYGRRIPCLQTATLLFPLDGACRRVAPEATAFAYRDANFATALGPSWPDPADSERNIAWGRAYYQALQPHSEAGGYVNFMSGDDHARVRDNYRQNHDRLARIKARFDPANLFRLNQNIVPASQAA
;
A
#
# COMPACT_ATOMS: atom_id res chain seq x y z
N MET A 1 -24.52 -9.27 16.39
CA MET A 1 -23.19 -9.88 16.65
C MET A 1 -22.25 -8.97 17.46
N THR A 2 -22.43 -7.66 17.48
CA THR A 2 -21.55 -6.65 18.11
C THR A 2 -21.39 -6.74 19.64
N THR A 3 -22.40 -7.14 20.38
CA THR A 3 -22.34 -7.19 21.86
C THR A 3 -21.45 -8.31 22.42
N SER A 4 -21.30 -9.44 21.72
CA SER A 4 -20.48 -10.58 22.15
C SER A 4 -18.98 -10.27 22.01
N SER A 5 -18.56 -9.71 20.85
CA SER A 5 -17.14 -9.42 20.55
C SER A 5 -16.61 -8.26 21.41
N MET A 6 -17.42 -7.22 21.66
CA MET A 6 -17.07 -6.15 22.62
C MET A 6 -16.89 -6.69 24.04
N ARG A 7 -17.77 -7.61 24.47
CA ARG A 7 -17.66 -8.25 25.78
C ARG A 7 -16.37 -9.07 25.90
N GLN A 8 -16.03 -9.83 24.86
CA GLN A 8 -14.80 -10.61 24.80
C GLN A 8 -13.55 -9.69 24.88
N ALA A 9 -13.50 -8.59 24.14
CA ALA A 9 -12.40 -7.62 24.21
C ALA A 9 -12.30 -6.99 25.62
N ALA A 10 -13.42 -6.67 26.26
CA ALA A 10 -13.44 -6.17 27.62
C ALA A 10 -12.96 -7.22 28.63
N ASP A 11 -13.34 -8.49 28.46
CA ASP A 11 -12.88 -9.60 29.29
C ASP A 11 -11.36 -9.85 29.08
N SER A 12 -10.87 -9.77 27.85
CA SER A 12 -9.43 -9.85 27.54
C SER A 12 -8.64 -8.72 28.18
N ALA A 13 -9.15 -7.47 28.12
CA ALA A 13 -8.55 -6.34 28.81
C ALA A 13 -8.55 -6.50 30.34
N ALA A 14 -9.65 -7.02 30.90
CA ALA A 14 -9.79 -7.29 32.33
C ALA A 14 -8.83 -8.40 32.80
N ALA A 15 -8.60 -9.42 31.99
CA ALA A 15 -7.64 -10.50 32.29
C ALA A 15 -6.19 -10.01 32.45
N LEU A 16 -5.82 -8.86 31.84
CA LEU A 16 -4.52 -8.22 32.04
C LEU A 16 -4.35 -7.63 33.44
N GLY A 17 -5.45 -7.39 34.17
CA GLY A 17 -5.47 -6.77 35.49
C GLY A 17 -5.49 -5.24 35.43
N ALA A 18 -6.47 -4.64 36.10
CA ALA A 18 -6.71 -3.19 36.03
C ALA A 18 -5.49 -2.35 36.48
N GLU A 19 -4.76 -2.78 37.52
CA GLU A 19 -3.56 -2.08 38.01
C GLU A 19 -2.43 -2.06 36.97
N ARG A 20 -2.22 -3.19 36.27
CA ARG A 20 -1.17 -3.29 35.22
C ARG A 20 -1.51 -2.41 34.02
N VAL A 21 -2.78 -2.44 33.59
CA VAL A 21 -3.26 -1.59 32.49
C VAL A 21 -3.17 -0.12 32.88
N GLN A 22 -3.45 0.24 34.13
CA GLN A 22 -3.33 1.60 34.63
C GLN A 22 -1.86 2.04 34.69
N ALA A 23 -0.96 1.23 35.27
CA ALA A 23 0.47 1.50 35.31
C ALA A 23 1.08 1.62 33.91
N PHE A 24 0.57 0.85 32.93
CA PHE A 24 0.97 1.00 31.52
C PHE A 24 0.50 2.35 30.96
N ALA A 25 -0.76 2.73 31.18
CA ALA A 25 -1.31 4.00 30.70
C ALA A 25 -0.53 5.22 31.25
N GLU A 26 -0.10 5.19 32.52
CA GLU A 26 0.66 6.27 33.17
C GLU A 26 2.07 6.47 32.58
N ARG A 27 2.58 5.49 31.84
CA ARG A 27 3.90 5.57 31.19
C ARG A 27 3.83 6.15 29.78
N LEU A 28 2.63 6.33 29.22
CA LEU A 28 2.44 6.81 27.85
C LEU A 28 2.28 8.34 27.85
N HIS A 29 2.95 8.98 26.89
CA HIS A 29 2.67 10.37 26.51
C HIS A 29 1.40 10.45 25.65
N GLY A 30 1.18 9.43 24.84
CA GLY A 30 0.01 9.29 24.01
C GLY A 30 -1.22 8.89 24.80
N GLU A 31 -2.05 8.07 24.21
CA GLU A 31 -3.33 7.69 24.78
C GLU A 31 -3.51 6.19 24.76
N LEU A 32 -3.99 5.63 25.88
CA LEU A 32 -4.48 4.26 25.94
C LEU A 32 -6.01 4.27 25.85
N ILE A 33 -6.58 3.63 24.85
CA ILE A 33 -8.03 3.47 24.66
C ILE A 33 -8.41 2.04 24.98
N ARG A 34 -9.46 1.89 25.80
CA ARG A 34 -10.00 0.64 26.30
C ARG A 34 -11.39 0.39 25.70
N PRO A 35 -11.93 -0.85 25.71
CA PRO A 35 -13.24 -1.15 25.14
C PRO A 35 -14.41 -0.33 25.72
N GLN A 36 -14.29 0.14 26.98
CA GLN A 36 -15.32 0.97 27.63
C GLN A 36 -15.19 2.47 27.32
N ASP A 37 -14.14 2.92 26.66
CA ASP A 37 -13.93 4.34 26.37
C ASP A 37 -14.83 4.81 25.22
N ALA A 38 -15.39 6.01 25.32
CA ALA A 38 -16.33 6.56 24.34
C ALA A 38 -15.77 6.61 22.90
N ARG A 39 -14.45 6.72 22.75
CA ARG A 39 -13.75 6.77 21.45
C ARG A 39 -13.35 5.40 20.90
N TYR A 40 -13.63 4.32 21.62
CA TYR A 40 -13.17 2.99 21.22
C TYR A 40 -13.72 2.57 19.86
N GLU A 41 -15.01 2.78 19.59
CA GLU A 41 -15.65 2.43 18.31
C GLU A 41 -15.02 3.17 17.11
N GLU A 42 -14.64 4.41 17.28
CA GLU A 42 -13.91 5.16 16.26
C GLU A 42 -12.45 4.66 16.12
N ALA A 43 -11.76 4.50 17.25
CA ALA A 43 -10.34 4.17 17.30
C ALA A 43 -10.01 2.77 16.78
N ARG A 44 -10.93 1.77 16.88
CA ARG A 44 -10.68 0.41 16.41
C ARG A 44 -10.84 0.24 14.90
N ARG A 45 -11.54 1.17 14.22
CA ARG A 45 -11.82 1.07 12.78
C ARG A 45 -10.55 1.20 11.95
N VAL A 46 -10.55 0.52 10.82
CA VAL A 46 -9.54 0.61 9.77
C VAL A 46 -10.21 0.98 8.44
N TYR A 47 -9.41 1.30 7.42
CA TYR A 47 -9.91 1.73 6.12
C TYR A 47 -10.88 0.72 5.49
N ASN A 48 -10.53 -0.58 5.52
CA ASN A 48 -11.35 -1.67 4.99
C ASN A 48 -12.41 -2.13 5.99
N ALA A 49 -13.67 -1.80 5.75
CA ALA A 49 -14.80 -2.12 6.63
C ALA A 49 -15.17 -3.61 6.71
N VAL A 50 -14.57 -4.48 5.89
CA VAL A 50 -14.69 -5.95 6.07
C VAL A 50 -14.19 -6.39 7.45
N HIS A 51 -13.26 -5.61 8.06
CA HIS A 51 -12.62 -5.95 9.32
C HIS A 51 -13.30 -5.27 10.50
N ASP A 52 -14.20 -5.98 11.17
CA ASP A 52 -14.87 -5.57 12.41
C ASP A 52 -14.22 -6.24 13.62
N ARG A 53 -12.93 -5.94 13.89
CA ARG A 53 -12.13 -6.52 14.97
C ARG A 53 -12.22 -5.70 16.25
N HIS A 54 -12.04 -6.37 17.40
CA HIS A 54 -12.18 -5.79 18.73
C HIS A 54 -10.90 -5.98 19.57
N PRO A 55 -9.92 -5.07 19.47
CA PRO A 55 -8.70 -5.14 20.27
C PRO A 55 -8.97 -4.95 21.76
N ALA A 56 -8.22 -5.65 22.62
CA ALA A 56 -8.28 -5.45 24.06
C ALA A 56 -7.79 -4.04 24.45
N LEU A 57 -6.77 -3.53 23.78
CA LEU A 57 -6.19 -2.21 24.02
C LEU A 57 -5.78 -1.55 22.70
N ILE A 58 -5.89 -0.21 22.64
CA ILE A 58 -5.36 0.61 21.54
C ILE A 58 -4.45 1.67 22.15
N VAL A 59 -3.16 1.67 21.78
CA VAL A 59 -2.21 2.73 22.10
C VAL A 59 -2.13 3.68 20.92
N ARG A 60 -2.53 4.93 21.08
CA ARG A 60 -2.28 6.01 20.12
C ARG A 60 -0.97 6.70 20.51
N ALA A 61 0.13 6.19 19.97
CA ALA A 61 1.47 6.63 20.29
C ALA A 61 1.70 8.10 19.88
N ALA A 62 2.26 8.89 20.80
CA ALA A 62 2.68 10.27 20.55
C ALA A 62 4.15 10.36 20.12
N ASP A 63 4.98 9.41 20.56
CA ASP A 63 6.41 9.39 20.31
C ASP A 63 6.99 7.95 20.32
N VAL A 64 8.30 7.87 20.13
CA VAL A 64 9.04 6.58 20.08
C VAL A 64 9.02 5.86 21.45
N ALA A 65 8.96 6.58 22.57
CA ALA A 65 8.93 5.97 23.89
C ALA A 65 7.63 5.19 24.10
N ASP A 66 6.50 5.71 23.61
CA ASP A 66 5.21 5.01 23.60
C ASP A 66 5.25 3.73 22.75
N VAL A 67 5.91 3.81 21.58
CA VAL A 67 6.09 2.65 20.72
C VAL A 67 6.90 1.57 21.42
N MET A 68 8.01 1.94 22.05
CA MET A 68 8.85 1.01 22.84
C MET A 68 8.06 0.40 23.99
N ALA A 69 7.29 1.20 24.71
CA ALA A 69 6.44 0.75 25.83
C ALA A 69 5.34 -0.22 25.33
N GLY A 70 4.69 0.09 24.19
CA GLY A 70 3.65 -0.76 23.57
C GLY A 70 4.20 -2.12 23.12
N VAL A 71 5.35 -2.14 22.45
CA VAL A 71 6.03 -3.39 22.04
C VAL A 71 6.42 -4.23 23.26
N ALA A 72 7.01 -3.59 24.29
CA ALA A 72 7.42 -4.28 25.52
C ALA A 72 6.19 -4.87 26.25
N PHE A 73 5.09 -4.13 26.33
CA PHE A 73 3.86 -4.57 26.97
C PHE A 73 3.24 -5.76 26.21
N ALA A 74 3.11 -5.66 24.87
CA ALA A 74 2.57 -6.74 24.07
C ALA A 74 3.41 -8.03 24.21
N ARG A 75 4.75 -7.91 24.17
CA ARG A 75 5.65 -9.05 24.35
C ARG A 75 5.54 -9.68 25.75
N GLN A 76 5.53 -8.84 26.81
CA GLN A 76 5.47 -9.30 28.20
C GLN A 76 4.19 -10.06 28.50
N HIS A 77 3.09 -9.68 27.84
CA HIS A 77 1.75 -10.26 28.07
C HIS A 77 1.31 -11.20 26.93
N GLU A 78 2.23 -11.54 26.00
CA GLU A 78 2.00 -12.45 24.86
C GLU A 78 0.79 -12.04 23.98
N LEU A 79 0.50 -10.73 23.92
CA LEU A 79 -0.63 -10.21 23.16
C LEU A 79 -0.36 -10.24 21.65
N PRO A 80 -1.37 -10.54 20.82
CA PRO A 80 -1.34 -10.21 19.42
C PRO A 80 -1.06 -8.70 19.26
N LEU A 81 -0.07 -8.34 18.43
CA LEU A 81 0.33 -6.95 18.22
C LEU A 81 0.05 -6.54 16.77
N ALA A 82 -0.91 -5.63 16.59
CA ALA A 82 -1.17 -4.97 15.32
C ALA A 82 -0.53 -3.59 15.31
N VAL A 83 0.26 -3.29 14.26
CA VAL A 83 0.87 -1.96 14.06
C VAL A 83 0.09 -1.23 12.98
N ARG A 84 -0.37 -0.01 13.28
CA ARG A 84 -1.16 0.81 12.39
C ARG A 84 -0.48 2.14 12.08
N GLY A 85 -0.09 2.36 10.80
CA GLY A 85 0.20 3.68 10.25
C GLY A 85 -1.09 4.32 9.71
N GLY A 86 -1.27 4.39 8.37
CA GLY A 86 -2.49 4.93 7.75
C GLY A 86 -3.72 4.00 7.75
N GLY A 87 -3.63 2.77 8.25
CA GLY A 87 -4.77 1.85 8.37
C GLY A 87 -5.31 1.23 7.07
N HIS A 88 -4.62 1.38 5.94
CA HIS A 88 -5.03 0.95 4.60
C HIS A 88 -4.80 -0.53 4.27
N SER A 89 -4.35 -1.35 5.21
CA SER A 89 -4.11 -2.77 4.97
C SER A 89 -5.38 -3.50 4.54
N VAL A 90 -5.42 -4.02 3.30
CA VAL A 90 -6.58 -4.76 2.77
C VAL A 90 -6.90 -5.99 3.63
N PRO A 91 -5.93 -6.82 4.08
CA PRO A 91 -6.19 -7.93 5.00
C PRO A 91 -6.43 -7.51 6.46
N GLY A 92 -6.47 -6.20 6.77
CA GLY A 92 -6.77 -5.70 8.11
C GLY A 92 -5.67 -5.92 9.14
N PHE A 93 -4.41 -5.94 8.75
CA PHE A 93 -3.28 -6.13 9.67
C PHE A 93 -3.06 -4.96 10.64
N GLY A 94 -3.67 -3.80 10.37
CA GLY A 94 -3.65 -2.64 11.27
C GLY A 94 -4.62 -2.73 12.47
N THR A 95 -5.29 -3.88 12.68
CA THR A 95 -6.17 -4.16 13.83
C THR A 95 -6.16 -5.66 14.15
N CYS A 96 -6.59 -6.03 15.34
CA CYS A 96 -6.67 -7.43 15.81
C CYS A 96 -7.80 -7.61 16.80
N ASP A 97 -8.18 -8.85 17.07
CA ASP A 97 -9.04 -9.20 18.18
C ASP A 97 -8.19 -9.53 19.42
N ASP A 98 -8.68 -9.18 20.61
CA ASP A 98 -8.12 -9.53 21.93
C ASP A 98 -6.66 -9.13 22.15
N GLY A 99 -6.07 -8.34 21.26
CA GLY A 99 -4.67 -7.93 21.26
C GLY A 99 -4.48 -6.43 21.52
N LEU A 100 -3.28 -5.96 21.25
CA LEU A 100 -2.90 -4.56 21.33
C LEU A 100 -2.75 -3.98 19.92
N VAL A 101 -3.45 -2.89 19.64
CA VAL A 101 -3.21 -2.05 18.45
C VAL A 101 -2.25 -0.92 18.83
N LEU A 102 -1.13 -0.84 18.16
CA LEU A 102 -0.17 0.27 18.26
C LEU A 102 -0.38 1.22 17.08
N ASP A 103 -1.10 2.30 17.33
CA ASP A 103 -1.50 3.29 16.35
C ASP A 103 -0.51 4.45 16.31
N LEU A 104 0.18 4.62 15.18
CA LEU A 104 1.15 5.69 14.94
C LEU A 104 0.51 6.96 14.39
N GLY A 105 -0.80 7.01 14.20
CA GLY A 105 -1.50 8.10 13.51
C GLY A 105 -1.32 9.50 14.10
N ARG A 106 -0.74 9.65 15.32
CA ARG A 106 -0.33 10.92 15.92
C ARG A 106 1.11 11.30 15.65
N MET A 107 1.95 10.35 15.22
CA MET A 107 3.36 10.57 14.88
C MET A 107 3.43 11.01 13.41
N ARG A 108 3.22 12.32 13.16
CA ARG A 108 3.11 12.91 11.81
C ARG A 108 4.12 14.02 11.55
N GLY A 109 5.21 14.08 12.32
CA GLY A 109 6.28 15.04 12.09
C GLY A 109 6.97 14.82 10.73
N ILE A 110 7.18 15.91 9.98
CA ILE A 110 7.88 15.92 8.69
C ILE A 110 8.92 17.03 8.70
N ARG A 111 10.15 16.68 8.28
CA ARG A 111 11.24 17.63 8.08
C ARG A 111 11.82 17.46 6.67
N VAL A 112 11.67 18.49 5.84
CA VAL A 112 12.26 18.55 4.50
C VAL A 112 13.62 19.24 4.59
N GLU A 113 14.61 18.69 3.90
CA GLU A 113 15.95 19.26 3.69
C GLU A 113 16.13 19.47 2.18
N PRO A 114 15.67 20.61 1.63
CA PRO A 114 15.56 20.82 0.19
C PRO A 114 16.91 20.78 -0.53
N GLU A 115 17.94 21.38 0.04
CA GLU A 115 19.29 21.41 -0.53
C GLU A 115 19.91 20.01 -0.62
N ALA A 116 19.63 19.16 0.38
CA ALA A 116 20.05 17.77 0.40
C ALA A 116 19.12 16.84 -0.39
N GLN A 117 17.99 17.36 -0.89
CA GLN A 117 16.91 16.59 -1.53
C GLN A 117 16.49 15.39 -0.69
N ARG A 118 16.18 15.64 0.59
CA ARG A 118 15.78 14.61 1.55
C ARG A 118 14.56 15.06 2.34
N VAL A 119 13.80 14.08 2.81
CA VAL A 119 12.72 14.30 3.78
C VAL A 119 12.76 13.20 4.82
N ARG A 120 12.65 13.56 6.08
CA ARG A 120 12.36 12.65 7.18
C ARG A 120 10.90 12.82 7.58
N ALA A 121 10.17 11.69 7.63
CA ALA A 121 8.75 11.63 7.97
C ALA A 121 8.49 10.53 8.99
N GLU A 122 7.65 10.79 9.99
CA GLU A 122 7.25 9.81 10.99
C GLU A 122 6.26 8.79 10.44
N GLY A 123 6.20 7.59 11.08
CA GLY A 123 5.49 6.41 10.59
C GLY A 123 3.96 6.53 10.52
N GLY A 124 3.37 7.55 11.14
CA GLY A 124 1.95 7.86 11.06
C GLY A 124 1.55 8.80 9.92
N CYS A 125 2.51 9.33 9.16
CA CYS A 125 2.24 10.20 8.01
C CYS A 125 1.50 9.45 6.89
N THR A 126 0.68 10.19 6.16
CA THR A 126 0.07 9.77 4.89
C THR A 126 0.85 10.36 3.70
N TRP A 127 0.55 9.88 2.49
CA TRP A 127 1.11 10.47 1.27
C TRP A 127 0.63 11.90 1.05
N ALA A 128 -0.59 12.26 1.50
CA ALA A 128 -1.05 13.65 1.51
C ALA A 128 -0.11 14.55 2.31
N ASP A 129 0.29 14.13 3.53
CA ASP A 129 1.18 14.90 4.39
C ASP A 129 2.56 15.10 3.73
N LEU A 130 3.13 14.00 3.24
CA LEU A 130 4.46 14.02 2.63
C LEU A 130 4.48 14.88 1.37
N ASN A 131 3.52 14.66 0.46
CA ASN A 131 3.41 15.38 -0.81
C ASN A 131 3.16 16.87 -0.57
N HIS A 132 2.32 17.24 0.41
CA HIS A 132 2.11 18.64 0.78
C HIS A 132 3.41 19.31 1.24
N ALA A 133 4.15 18.64 2.13
CA ALA A 133 5.38 19.20 2.71
C ALA A 133 6.49 19.34 1.65
N THR A 134 6.65 18.37 0.77
CA THR A 134 7.74 18.36 -0.24
C THR A 134 7.44 19.24 -1.45
N ALA A 135 6.16 19.35 -1.85
CA ALA A 135 5.75 20.19 -2.97
C ALA A 135 6.05 21.67 -2.76
N ALA A 136 6.07 22.16 -1.50
CA ALA A 136 6.47 23.51 -1.16
C ALA A 136 7.89 23.88 -1.66
N PHE A 137 8.72 22.87 -1.94
CA PHE A 137 10.09 23.01 -2.42
C PHE A 137 10.27 22.51 -3.87
N GLY A 138 9.17 22.19 -4.56
CA GLY A 138 9.23 21.62 -5.91
C GLY A 138 9.84 20.22 -5.95
N LEU A 139 9.71 19.46 -4.86
CA LEU A 139 10.30 18.14 -4.69
C LEU A 139 9.21 17.09 -4.44
N ALA A 140 9.48 15.84 -4.86
CA ALA A 140 8.62 14.68 -4.60
C ALA A 140 9.44 13.39 -4.52
N THR A 141 8.81 12.34 -4.01
CA THR A 141 9.31 10.97 -4.09
C THR A 141 8.19 10.03 -4.54
N THR A 142 8.52 8.77 -4.89
CA THR A 142 7.50 7.79 -5.25
C THR A 142 6.62 7.47 -4.07
N GLY A 143 5.32 7.63 -4.24
CA GLY A 143 4.27 7.33 -3.26
C GLY A 143 3.05 6.68 -3.87
N GLY A 144 2.10 6.25 -3.04
CA GLY A 144 0.86 5.63 -3.48
C GLY A 144 -0.03 6.60 -4.27
N ILE A 145 -1.01 6.04 -4.99
CA ILE A 145 -1.93 6.80 -5.85
C ILE A 145 -3.16 7.34 -5.09
N VAL A 146 -3.33 6.97 -3.83
CA VAL A 146 -4.40 7.44 -2.94
C VAL A 146 -3.77 8.27 -1.81
N SER A 147 -4.22 9.50 -1.63
CA SER A 147 -3.56 10.48 -0.73
C SER A 147 -3.60 10.07 0.73
N THR A 148 -4.65 9.38 1.17
CA THR A 148 -4.88 8.94 2.55
C THR A 148 -4.08 7.70 2.94
N THR A 149 -3.41 7.04 1.98
CA THR A 149 -2.58 5.86 2.25
C THR A 149 -1.38 6.24 3.13
N GLY A 150 -1.15 5.46 4.20
CA GLY A 150 0.01 5.65 5.08
C GLY A 150 1.34 5.34 4.39
N ILE A 151 2.36 6.17 4.63
CA ILE A 151 3.68 5.99 4.04
C ILE A 151 4.35 4.69 4.48
N ALA A 152 4.13 4.28 5.75
CA ALA A 152 4.82 3.15 6.36
C ALA A 152 4.50 1.83 5.67
N GLY A 153 3.23 1.41 5.68
CA GLY A 153 2.83 0.12 5.10
C GLY A 153 3.15 0.03 3.61
N LEU A 154 2.93 1.13 2.87
CA LEU A 154 3.22 1.18 1.44
C LEU A 154 4.71 0.99 1.17
N THR A 155 5.60 1.75 1.82
CA THR A 155 7.04 1.69 1.62
C THR A 155 7.63 0.34 2.01
N LEU A 156 7.21 -0.20 3.16
CA LEU A 156 7.71 -1.48 3.67
C LEU A 156 7.39 -2.66 2.73
N GLY A 157 6.28 -2.58 1.98
CA GLY A 157 5.94 -3.58 0.95
C GLY A 157 6.56 -3.33 -0.43
N GLY A 158 7.25 -2.21 -0.61
CA GLY A 158 7.85 -1.78 -1.89
C GLY A 158 7.44 -0.35 -2.27
N GLY A 159 6.17 -0.10 -2.53
CA GLY A 159 5.61 1.25 -2.80
C GLY A 159 5.55 1.60 -4.27
N LEU A 160 4.46 1.18 -4.93
CA LEU A 160 4.11 1.53 -6.30
C LEU A 160 3.41 2.89 -6.38
N GLY A 161 3.61 3.63 -7.47
CA GLY A 161 2.93 4.88 -7.73
C GLY A 161 3.34 5.55 -9.04
N TYR A 162 2.84 6.76 -9.26
CA TYR A 162 2.99 7.48 -10.52
C TYR A 162 4.45 7.76 -10.93
N LEU A 163 5.36 7.96 -9.96
CA LEU A 163 6.77 8.26 -10.23
C LEU A 163 7.66 7.01 -10.27
N ALA A 164 7.09 5.80 -10.16
CA ALA A 164 7.87 4.57 -10.03
C ALA A 164 8.80 4.32 -11.23
N ARG A 165 8.34 4.57 -12.47
CA ARG A 165 9.18 4.41 -13.68
C ARG A 165 10.37 5.35 -13.68
N ARG A 166 10.21 6.60 -13.20
CA ARG A 166 11.27 7.62 -13.16
C ARG A 166 12.20 7.47 -11.97
N CYS A 167 11.64 7.20 -10.77
CA CYS A 167 12.36 7.32 -9.51
C CYS A 167 12.55 5.98 -8.78
N GLY A 168 12.04 4.86 -9.29
CA GLY A 168 12.00 3.59 -8.57
C GLY A 168 10.81 3.51 -7.60
N LEU A 169 10.71 2.41 -6.88
CA LEU A 169 9.70 2.21 -5.82
C LEU A 169 9.94 3.17 -4.64
N ALA A 170 8.95 3.34 -3.76
CA ALA A 170 9.15 4.10 -2.52
C ALA A 170 10.31 3.55 -1.68
N CYS A 171 10.45 2.23 -1.58
CA CYS A 171 11.54 1.57 -0.85
C CYS A 171 12.93 1.76 -1.51
N ASP A 172 12.99 2.05 -2.81
CA ASP A 172 14.25 2.35 -3.51
C ASP A 172 14.73 3.77 -3.20
N ASN A 173 13.83 4.63 -2.77
CA ASN A 173 14.12 6.00 -2.33
C ASN A 173 14.38 6.10 -0.82
N LEU A 174 14.22 5.02 -0.06
CA LEU A 174 14.51 4.99 1.36
C LEU A 174 16.04 5.08 1.59
N LEU A 175 16.47 6.04 2.42
CA LEU A 175 17.86 6.28 2.78
C LEU A 175 18.18 5.73 4.18
N SER A 176 17.26 5.90 5.11
CA SER A 176 17.36 5.36 6.46
C SER A 176 15.97 5.18 7.10
N ALA A 177 15.90 4.39 8.15
CA ALA A 177 14.69 4.21 8.96
C ALA A 177 15.03 4.02 10.43
N ASP A 178 14.17 4.55 11.32
CA ASP A 178 14.24 4.27 12.76
C ASP A 178 13.22 3.18 13.10
N VAL A 179 13.68 2.12 13.76
CA VAL A 179 12.91 0.88 13.98
C VAL A 179 12.93 0.50 15.45
N VAL A 180 11.76 0.28 16.03
CA VAL A 180 11.64 -0.38 17.35
C VAL A 180 11.52 -1.89 17.09
N THR A 181 12.52 -2.66 17.54
CA THR A 181 12.60 -4.12 17.37
C THR A 181 11.66 -4.87 18.31
N ALA A 182 11.50 -6.19 18.13
CA ALA A 182 10.72 -7.05 19.04
C ALA A 182 11.26 -7.05 20.49
N GLU A 183 12.54 -6.72 20.70
CA GLU A 183 13.11 -6.52 22.03
C GLU A 183 12.79 -5.17 22.66
N GLY A 184 12.08 -4.29 21.94
CA GLY A 184 11.74 -2.93 22.39
C GLY A 184 12.92 -1.95 22.29
N ARG A 185 13.97 -2.24 21.52
CA ARG A 185 15.11 -1.36 21.27
C ARG A 185 14.91 -0.53 20.02
N LEU A 186 15.24 0.76 20.10
CA LEU A 186 15.30 1.63 18.93
C LEU A 186 16.63 1.44 18.19
N LEU A 187 16.55 1.17 16.88
CA LEU A 187 17.69 1.10 15.98
C LEU A 187 17.47 2.05 14.80
N THR A 188 18.51 2.77 14.40
CA THR A 188 18.54 3.44 13.08
C THR A 188 19.25 2.53 12.10
N CYS A 189 18.58 2.20 10.98
CA CYS A 189 19.14 1.36 9.93
C CYS A 189 19.28 2.13 8.61
N SER A 190 20.35 1.83 7.87
CA SER A 190 20.73 2.38 6.57
C SER A 190 21.64 1.38 5.84
N GLU A 191 22.17 1.74 4.68
CA GLU A 191 23.15 0.90 3.97
C GLU A 191 24.39 0.63 4.83
N ASP A 192 24.82 1.58 5.68
CA ASP A 192 26.01 1.48 6.52
C ASP A 192 25.72 1.01 7.96
N ARG A 193 24.47 1.08 8.39
CA ARG A 193 24.05 0.74 9.76
C ARG A 193 22.94 -0.30 9.74
N HIS A 194 23.16 -1.46 10.36
CA HIS A 194 22.21 -2.57 10.34
C HIS A 194 21.74 -2.95 8.92
N PRO A 195 22.65 -3.13 7.93
CA PRO A 195 22.32 -3.23 6.51
C PRO A 195 21.36 -4.40 6.20
N GLU A 196 21.41 -5.50 6.95
CA GLU A 196 20.48 -6.62 6.76
C GLU A 196 19.05 -6.25 7.14
N LEU A 197 18.87 -5.51 8.26
CA LEU A 197 17.55 -5.02 8.65
C LEU A 197 17.05 -4.01 7.62
N PHE A 198 17.89 -3.06 7.20
CA PHE A 198 17.56 -2.08 6.19
C PHE A 198 17.16 -2.72 4.85
N TRP A 199 17.89 -3.76 4.43
CA TRP A 199 17.54 -4.55 3.26
C TRP A 199 16.14 -5.18 3.39
N ALA A 200 15.84 -5.78 4.55
CA ALA A 200 14.55 -6.43 4.81
C ALA A 200 13.38 -5.44 4.83
N LEU A 201 13.56 -4.21 5.31
CA LEU A 201 12.53 -3.16 5.31
C LEU A 201 12.21 -2.66 3.91
N ARG A 202 13.06 -2.86 2.92
CA ARG A 202 12.85 -2.44 1.54
C ARG A 202 12.10 -3.50 0.72
N GLY A 203 10.84 -3.79 1.12
CA GLY A 203 9.94 -4.72 0.44
C GLY A 203 9.47 -5.91 1.26
N GLY A 204 10.10 -6.21 2.43
CA GLY A 204 9.74 -7.36 3.26
C GLY A 204 8.55 -7.15 4.20
N GLY A 205 7.88 -5.99 4.11
CA GLY A 205 6.72 -5.66 4.94
C GLY A 205 7.05 -5.34 6.39
N GLY A 206 6.03 -5.30 7.23
CA GLY A 206 6.11 -4.97 8.66
C GLY A 206 6.60 -6.11 9.56
N ASN A 207 7.37 -7.07 9.04
CA ASN A 207 7.76 -8.29 9.73
C ASN A 207 8.88 -8.11 10.78
N PHE A 208 9.62 -7.01 10.77
CA PHE A 208 10.92 -6.91 11.44
C PHE A 208 10.96 -5.90 12.60
N GLY A 209 9.88 -5.16 12.83
CA GLY A 209 9.79 -4.12 13.84
C GLY A 209 8.78 -3.05 13.48
N VAL A 210 8.61 -2.10 14.39
CA VAL A 210 7.79 -0.90 14.18
C VAL A 210 8.67 0.22 13.66
N VAL A 211 8.48 0.62 12.40
CA VAL A 211 9.22 1.76 11.83
C VAL A 211 8.56 3.06 12.27
N THR A 212 9.29 3.84 13.05
CA THR A 212 8.81 5.09 13.64
C THR A 212 9.13 6.31 12.80
N SER A 213 10.19 6.24 11.96
CA SER A 213 10.53 7.29 11.01
C SER A 213 11.21 6.74 9.76
N PHE A 214 11.00 7.42 8.64
CA PHE A 214 11.53 7.11 7.31
C PHE A 214 12.27 8.33 6.77
N GLU A 215 13.46 8.15 6.21
CA GLU A 215 14.16 9.19 5.47
C GLU A 215 14.20 8.82 3.99
N TYR A 216 13.62 9.68 3.14
CA TYR A 216 13.56 9.43 1.70
C TYR A 216 14.42 10.41 0.92
N ARG A 217 14.95 9.93 -0.21
CA ARG A 217 15.47 10.77 -1.29
C ARG A 217 14.29 11.44 -1.99
N LEU A 218 14.48 12.72 -2.30
CA LEU A 218 13.55 13.52 -3.09
C LEU A 218 14.12 13.79 -4.49
N HIS A 219 13.20 14.05 -5.42
CA HIS A 219 13.49 14.35 -6.80
C HIS A 219 12.79 15.65 -7.21
N PRO A 220 13.39 16.48 -8.10
CA PRO A 220 12.71 17.66 -8.62
C PRO A 220 11.47 17.29 -9.44
N VAL A 221 10.30 17.64 -8.92
CA VAL A 221 8.99 17.48 -9.57
C VAL A 221 8.09 18.62 -9.08
N VAL A 222 7.83 19.59 -9.95
CA VAL A 222 6.97 20.75 -9.64
C VAL A 222 5.57 20.48 -10.17
N ASP A 223 5.42 20.54 -11.48
CA ASP A 223 4.17 20.30 -12.17
C ASP A 223 4.27 19.07 -13.08
N ILE A 224 3.15 18.43 -13.25
CA ILE A 224 2.99 17.28 -14.13
C ILE A 224 1.87 17.56 -15.14
N LEU A 225 1.93 16.96 -16.33
CA LEU A 225 0.74 16.77 -17.13
C LEU A 225 0.03 15.52 -16.59
N GLY A 226 -1.12 15.72 -15.94
CA GLY A 226 -1.79 14.65 -15.20
C GLY A 226 -3.28 14.58 -15.45
N GLY A 227 -3.84 13.40 -15.27
CA GLY A 227 -5.26 13.15 -15.33
C GLY A 227 -5.68 11.89 -16.09
N PRO A 228 -6.99 11.58 -16.10
CA PRO A 228 -7.55 10.41 -16.75
C PRO A 228 -7.84 10.66 -18.24
N THR A 229 -7.60 9.62 -19.05
CA THR A 229 -8.11 9.48 -20.42
C THR A 229 -8.87 8.17 -20.54
N PHE A 230 -10.12 8.22 -20.98
CA PHE A 230 -11.02 7.07 -21.06
C PHE A 230 -11.15 6.56 -22.49
N PHE A 231 -11.25 5.22 -22.61
CA PHE A 231 -11.41 4.50 -23.86
C PHE A 231 -12.48 3.42 -23.71
N PRO A 232 -13.09 2.93 -24.81
CA PRO A 232 -13.91 1.74 -24.79
C PRO A 232 -13.14 0.53 -24.27
N LEU A 233 -13.82 -0.46 -23.70
CA LEU A 233 -13.18 -1.71 -23.27
C LEU A 233 -12.88 -2.61 -24.46
N GLU A 234 -11.71 -2.42 -25.07
CA GLU A 234 -11.26 -3.13 -26.28
C GLU A 234 -9.84 -3.67 -26.10
N GLY A 235 -9.59 -4.90 -26.64
CA GLY A 235 -8.30 -5.58 -26.49
C GLY A 235 -7.14 -4.89 -27.17
N ASP A 236 -7.40 -4.24 -28.31
CA ASP A 236 -6.37 -3.51 -29.06
C ASP A 236 -5.79 -2.33 -28.27
N ILE A 237 -6.59 -1.73 -27.39
CA ILE A 237 -6.12 -0.65 -26.50
C ILE A 237 -5.13 -1.19 -25.47
N LEU A 238 -5.39 -2.39 -24.90
CA LEU A 238 -4.47 -3.04 -23.97
C LEU A 238 -3.14 -3.41 -24.65
N ARG A 239 -3.18 -3.91 -25.91
CA ARG A 239 -1.96 -4.22 -26.68
C ARG A 239 -1.14 -2.97 -26.95
N ARG A 240 -1.76 -1.92 -27.51
CA ARG A 240 -1.10 -0.65 -27.80
C ARG A 240 -0.58 0.04 -26.56
N TYR A 241 -1.33 -0.04 -25.43
CA TYR A 241 -0.86 0.50 -24.16
C TYR A 241 0.42 -0.19 -23.70
N GLN A 242 0.49 -1.54 -23.74
CA GLN A 242 1.71 -2.26 -23.36
C GLN A 242 2.90 -1.86 -24.21
N GLU A 243 2.74 -1.80 -25.54
CA GLU A 243 3.80 -1.38 -26.48
C GLU A 243 4.24 0.06 -26.15
N TRP A 244 3.28 0.96 -26.06
CA TRP A 244 3.53 2.37 -25.79
C TRP A 244 4.26 2.61 -24.48
N ILE A 245 3.78 2.06 -23.37
CA ILE A 245 4.34 2.36 -22.05
C ILE A 245 5.76 1.84 -21.87
N LEU A 246 6.09 0.67 -22.46
CA LEU A 246 7.41 0.08 -22.35
C LEU A 246 8.46 0.81 -23.20
N GLU A 247 8.05 1.56 -24.24
CA GLU A 247 8.92 2.39 -25.10
C GLU A 247 8.93 3.86 -24.66
N ALA A 248 7.98 4.28 -23.85
CA ALA A 248 7.82 5.67 -23.43
C ALA A 248 8.97 6.13 -22.51
N PRO A 249 9.30 7.44 -22.52
CA PRO A 249 10.27 8.01 -21.58
C PRO A 249 9.89 7.68 -20.12
N GLU A 250 10.89 7.42 -19.28
CA GLU A 250 10.68 7.05 -17.87
C GLU A 250 9.96 8.15 -17.03
N ALA A 251 10.02 9.41 -17.50
CA ALA A 251 9.30 10.52 -16.91
C ALA A 251 7.76 10.40 -17.02
N LEU A 252 7.28 9.45 -17.84
CA LEU A 252 5.87 9.12 -17.98
C LEU A 252 5.51 7.98 -17.01
N GLY A 253 4.70 8.27 -15.99
CA GLY A 253 3.90 7.30 -15.27
C GLY A 253 2.51 7.24 -15.90
N ALA A 254 2.08 6.06 -16.34
CA ALA A 254 0.74 5.87 -16.87
C ALA A 254 0.19 4.54 -16.36
N ILE A 255 -0.81 4.60 -15.48
CA ILE A 255 -1.43 3.41 -14.89
C ILE A 255 -2.71 3.12 -15.68
N LEU A 256 -2.83 1.91 -16.23
CA LEU A 256 -4.05 1.50 -16.91
C LEU A 256 -5.04 0.93 -15.90
N GLY A 257 -6.29 1.39 -15.96
CA GLY A 257 -7.41 0.87 -15.19
C GLY A 257 -8.51 0.30 -16.08
N ILE A 258 -9.13 -0.80 -15.65
CA ILE A 258 -10.40 -1.30 -16.18
C ILE A 258 -11.44 -1.09 -15.09
N VAL A 259 -12.44 -0.24 -15.37
CA VAL A 259 -13.39 0.29 -14.40
C VAL A 259 -14.80 0.41 -15.02
N LEU A 260 -15.80 0.64 -14.20
CA LEU A 260 -17.05 1.23 -14.68
C LEU A 260 -16.86 2.73 -14.82
N GLY A 261 -17.29 3.32 -15.95
CA GLY A 261 -17.18 4.76 -16.19
C GLY A 261 -17.82 5.56 -15.05
N PRO A 262 -17.05 6.40 -14.33
CA PRO A 262 -17.59 7.19 -13.25
C PRO A 262 -18.45 8.35 -13.78
N PRO A 263 -19.36 8.91 -12.98
CA PRO A 263 -20.22 10.02 -13.39
C PRO A 263 -19.46 11.35 -13.41
N LEU A 264 -18.51 11.50 -14.33
CA LEU A 264 -17.67 12.69 -14.50
C LEU A 264 -18.22 13.59 -15.61
N PRO A 265 -18.14 14.93 -15.48
CA PRO A 265 -18.74 15.88 -16.43
C PRO A 265 -18.18 15.77 -17.86
N PHE A 266 -16.93 15.31 -18.01
CA PHE A 266 -16.26 15.15 -19.30
C PHE A 266 -16.39 13.72 -19.88
N LEU A 267 -17.09 12.79 -19.18
CA LEU A 267 -17.41 11.46 -19.69
C LEU A 267 -18.89 11.44 -20.12
N PRO A 268 -19.22 11.23 -21.41
CA PRO A 268 -20.59 11.20 -21.89
C PRO A 268 -21.45 10.19 -21.12
N GLU A 269 -22.71 10.53 -20.82
CA GLU A 269 -23.64 9.72 -20.02
C GLU A 269 -23.76 8.28 -20.49
N ARG A 270 -23.71 8.03 -21.82
CA ARG A 270 -23.76 6.68 -22.38
C ARG A 270 -22.63 5.75 -21.91
N TRP A 271 -21.52 6.32 -21.41
CA TRP A 271 -20.37 5.58 -20.89
C TRP A 271 -20.33 5.49 -19.37
N GLN A 272 -21.14 6.28 -18.69
CA GLN A 272 -21.24 6.22 -17.23
C GLN A 272 -21.90 4.89 -16.82
N GLY A 273 -21.28 4.20 -15.87
CA GLY A 273 -21.69 2.85 -15.46
C GLY A 273 -21.38 1.73 -16.48
N GLN A 274 -20.79 2.05 -17.64
CA GLN A 274 -20.34 1.05 -18.60
C GLN A 274 -18.88 0.65 -18.36
N PRO A 275 -18.47 -0.58 -18.68
CA PRO A 275 -17.08 -0.99 -18.62
C PRO A 275 -16.22 -0.18 -19.61
N VAL A 276 -15.15 0.42 -19.08
CA VAL A 276 -14.22 1.27 -19.85
C VAL A 276 -12.79 1.01 -19.43
N ILE A 277 -11.84 1.37 -20.28
CA ILE A 277 -10.44 1.51 -19.94
C ILE A 277 -10.18 2.96 -19.56
N VAL A 278 -9.41 3.20 -18.51
CA VAL A 278 -8.86 4.50 -18.15
C VAL A 278 -7.35 4.43 -18.11
N VAL A 279 -6.66 5.41 -18.68
CA VAL A 279 -5.22 5.59 -18.50
C VAL A 279 -5.02 6.82 -17.62
N LEU A 280 -4.45 6.62 -16.45
CA LEU A 280 -4.10 7.66 -15.48
C LEU A 280 -2.68 8.14 -15.78
N THR A 281 -2.59 9.22 -16.48
CA THR A 281 -1.32 9.79 -16.97
C THR A 281 -0.69 10.69 -15.91
N CYS A 282 0.63 10.56 -15.71
CA CYS A 282 1.48 11.45 -14.93
C CYS A 282 2.78 11.68 -15.69
N TRP A 283 2.82 12.70 -16.54
CA TRP A 283 4.02 13.12 -17.25
C TRP A 283 4.77 14.17 -16.43
N SER A 284 5.91 13.79 -15.89
CA SER A 284 6.79 14.65 -15.07
C SER A 284 7.99 15.23 -15.84
N GLY A 285 7.94 15.16 -17.17
CA GLY A 285 8.93 15.73 -18.08
C GLY A 285 8.62 17.17 -18.47
N PRO A 286 9.41 17.73 -19.45
CA PRO A 286 9.25 19.10 -19.92
C PRO A 286 7.87 19.38 -20.49
N ALA A 287 7.34 20.59 -20.24
CA ALA A 287 6.05 21.03 -20.79
C ALA A 287 6.05 21.12 -22.32
N SER A 288 7.22 21.32 -22.93
CA SER A 288 7.38 21.35 -24.41
C SER A 288 7.06 19.99 -25.07
N GLU A 289 7.00 18.89 -24.31
CA GLU A 289 6.70 17.56 -24.82
C GLU A 289 5.25 17.13 -24.52
N ASP A 290 4.44 17.97 -23.87
CA ASP A 290 3.05 17.65 -23.47
C ASP A 290 2.18 17.23 -24.65
N GLU A 291 2.31 17.93 -25.79
CA GLU A 291 1.53 17.61 -26.98
C GLU A 291 1.89 16.25 -27.56
N ALA A 292 3.19 15.92 -27.61
CA ALA A 292 3.65 14.62 -28.08
C ALA A 292 3.14 13.46 -27.15
N ILE A 293 3.04 13.71 -25.85
CA ILE A 293 2.45 12.74 -24.91
C ILE A 293 0.95 12.58 -25.15
N ARG A 294 0.22 13.70 -25.40
CA ARG A 294 -1.22 13.66 -25.74
C ARG A 294 -1.47 12.86 -27.01
N GLU A 295 -0.78 13.21 -28.11
CA GLU A 295 -0.93 12.55 -29.41
C GLU A 295 -0.69 11.04 -29.30
N ARG A 296 0.36 10.63 -28.59
CA ARG A 296 0.65 9.20 -28.36
C ARG A 296 -0.42 8.49 -27.52
N LEU A 297 -0.92 9.17 -26.48
CA LEU A 297 -2.01 8.64 -25.63
C LEU A 297 -3.30 8.49 -26.43
N GLU A 298 -3.67 9.48 -27.24
CA GLU A 298 -4.83 9.45 -28.11
C GLU A 298 -4.70 8.41 -29.23
N GLY A 299 -3.48 8.10 -29.66
CA GLY A 299 -3.17 7.02 -30.60
C GLY A 299 -3.45 5.60 -30.08
N LEU A 300 -3.74 5.44 -28.77
CA LEU A 300 -4.11 4.12 -28.22
C LEU A 300 -5.49 3.67 -28.71
N GLY A 301 -6.40 4.59 -29.01
CA GLY A 301 -7.75 4.28 -29.48
C GLY A 301 -8.70 5.48 -29.45
N PRO A 302 -9.98 5.24 -29.71
CA PRO A 302 -11.00 6.32 -29.68
C PRO A 302 -11.17 6.86 -28.25
N VAL A 303 -10.78 8.10 -27.99
CA VAL A 303 -10.97 8.79 -26.71
C VAL A 303 -12.47 9.07 -26.51
N ILE A 304 -13.02 8.59 -25.40
CA ILE A 304 -14.44 8.80 -25.04
C ILE A 304 -14.63 9.86 -23.93
N GLY A 305 -13.54 10.25 -23.27
CA GLY A 305 -13.50 11.31 -22.25
C GLY A 305 -12.08 11.55 -21.80
N GLN A 306 -11.72 12.82 -21.53
CA GLN A 306 -10.37 13.16 -21.08
C GLN A 306 -10.39 14.39 -20.18
N ALA A 307 -9.56 14.36 -19.13
CA ALA A 307 -9.28 15.52 -18.28
C ALA A 307 -7.79 15.57 -17.97
N LEU A 308 -6.99 15.78 -19.03
CA LEU A 308 -5.53 15.83 -18.96
C LEU A 308 -5.07 17.30 -18.96
N GLN A 309 -4.42 17.74 -17.87
CA GLN A 309 -3.97 19.13 -17.71
C GLN A 309 -2.70 19.22 -16.88
N ARG A 310 -1.99 20.35 -16.98
CA ARG A 310 -0.89 20.67 -16.05
C ARG A 310 -1.47 20.94 -14.65
N MET A 311 -0.86 20.30 -13.66
CA MET A 311 -1.23 20.43 -12.25
C MET A 311 -0.02 20.20 -11.36
N PRO A 312 0.00 20.71 -10.12
CA PRO A 312 0.99 20.32 -9.11
C PRO A 312 0.93 18.81 -8.84
N TYR A 313 2.10 18.17 -8.65
CA TYR A 313 2.17 16.72 -8.43
C TYR A 313 1.23 16.19 -7.31
N PRO A 314 1.06 16.85 -6.14
CA PRO A 314 0.14 16.36 -5.12
C PRO A 314 -1.31 16.20 -5.60
N ALA A 315 -1.76 16.97 -6.58
CA ALA A 315 -3.16 16.95 -7.05
C ALA A 315 -3.53 15.60 -7.69
N ILE A 316 -2.58 14.92 -8.37
CA ILE A 316 -2.90 13.63 -8.99
C ILE A 316 -3.16 12.53 -7.95
N ASN A 317 -2.58 12.64 -6.76
CA ASN A 317 -2.77 11.66 -5.68
C ASN A 317 -4.13 11.77 -4.99
N THR A 318 -4.89 12.84 -5.23
CA THR A 318 -6.24 13.04 -4.67
C THR A 318 -7.37 12.58 -5.61
N LEU A 319 -7.07 12.13 -6.83
CA LEU A 319 -8.09 11.76 -7.83
C LEU A 319 -9.05 10.66 -7.37
N PHE A 320 -8.62 9.82 -6.42
CA PHE A 320 -9.42 8.71 -5.92
C PHE A 320 -10.05 8.93 -4.55
N ASP A 321 -9.74 10.04 -3.88
CA ASP A 321 -10.13 10.23 -2.48
C ASP A 321 -11.65 10.20 -2.29
N ASP A 322 -12.42 10.85 -3.17
CA ASP A 322 -13.87 10.85 -3.15
C ASP A 322 -14.51 9.52 -3.61
N LEU A 323 -13.82 8.79 -4.50
CA LEU A 323 -14.32 7.52 -5.04
C LEU A 323 -14.07 6.35 -4.08
N LEU A 324 -12.99 6.44 -3.31
CA LEU A 324 -12.53 5.39 -2.40
C LEU A 324 -12.41 5.90 -0.95
N PRO A 325 -13.51 6.37 -0.33
CA PRO A 325 -13.50 6.81 1.06
C PRO A 325 -13.27 5.63 2.01
N ALA A 326 -12.81 5.93 3.24
CA ALA A 326 -12.76 4.94 4.31
C ALA A 326 -14.16 4.38 4.60
N GLY A 327 -14.26 3.11 4.96
CA GLY A 327 -15.53 2.44 5.25
C GLY A 327 -16.11 1.64 4.10
N LEU A 328 -15.49 1.65 2.93
CA LEU A 328 -15.77 0.65 1.89
C LEU A 328 -15.25 -0.73 2.30
N HIS A 329 -15.86 -1.77 1.73
CA HIS A 329 -15.40 -3.15 1.83
C HIS A 329 -14.43 -3.42 0.69
N HIS A 330 -13.30 -4.05 0.96
CA HIS A 330 -12.25 -4.34 -0.01
C HIS A 330 -11.80 -5.80 0.08
N TYR A 331 -11.61 -6.40 -1.09
CA TYR A 331 -10.94 -7.69 -1.22
C TYR A 331 -10.05 -7.64 -2.46
N TRP A 332 -8.73 -7.76 -2.28
CA TRP A 332 -7.81 -7.56 -3.40
C TRP A 332 -6.97 -8.80 -3.66
N LYS A 333 -6.64 -9.01 -4.92
CA LYS A 333 -5.65 -9.98 -5.38
C LYS A 333 -4.62 -9.27 -6.23
N GLY A 334 -3.36 -9.61 -6.01
CA GLY A 334 -2.24 -9.08 -6.79
C GLY A 334 -1.53 -10.17 -7.57
N CYS A 335 -1.07 -9.83 -8.77
CA CYS A 335 -0.16 -10.65 -9.55
C CYS A 335 0.87 -9.77 -10.28
N PHE A 336 1.98 -10.39 -10.69
CA PHE A 336 2.97 -9.78 -11.56
C PHE A 336 2.88 -10.38 -12.96
N THR A 337 3.05 -9.55 -13.99
CA THR A 337 2.96 -9.99 -15.37
C THR A 337 4.17 -9.48 -16.16
N LYS A 338 4.82 -10.35 -16.92
CA LYS A 338 5.92 -9.97 -17.83
C LYS A 338 5.39 -9.45 -19.16
N GLN A 339 4.30 -10.03 -19.64
CA GLN A 339 3.69 -9.67 -20.91
C GLN A 339 2.18 -9.85 -20.84
N LEU A 340 1.42 -8.89 -21.35
CA LEU A 340 -0.01 -9.04 -21.58
C LEU A 340 -0.19 -9.83 -22.89
N THR A 341 -0.26 -11.16 -22.79
CA THR A 341 -0.56 -12.02 -23.95
C THR A 341 -2.01 -11.86 -24.39
N ASP A 342 -2.34 -12.31 -25.59
CA ASP A 342 -3.72 -12.26 -26.08
C ASP A 342 -4.70 -13.00 -25.17
N GLU A 343 -4.26 -14.10 -24.55
CA GLU A 343 -5.05 -14.85 -23.58
C GLU A 343 -5.25 -14.05 -22.28
N ALA A 344 -4.20 -13.40 -21.76
CA ALA A 344 -4.31 -12.50 -20.61
C ALA A 344 -5.26 -11.33 -20.90
N ILE A 345 -5.15 -10.72 -22.08
CA ILE A 345 -6.05 -9.66 -22.56
C ILE A 345 -7.49 -10.16 -22.62
N ALA A 346 -7.72 -11.36 -23.16
CA ALA A 346 -9.06 -11.96 -23.23
C ALA A 346 -9.68 -12.14 -21.82
N VAL A 347 -8.87 -12.58 -20.85
CA VAL A 347 -9.29 -12.65 -19.42
C VAL A 347 -9.64 -11.27 -18.89
N HIS A 348 -8.79 -10.25 -19.11
CA HIS A 348 -9.07 -8.88 -18.68
C HIS A 348 -10.37 -8.33 -19.27
N LEU A 349 -10.65 -8.59 -20.54
CA LEU A 349 -11.90 -8.19 -21.21
C LEU A 349 -13.11 -8.93 -20.66
N GLU A 350 -13.00 -10.24 -20.43
CA GLU A 350 -14.09 -11.06 -19.90
C GLU A 350 -14.54 -10.55 -18.53
N TYR A 351 -13.60 -10.39 -17.58
CA TYR A 351 -13.92 -9.93 -16.23
C TYR A 351 -14.20 -8.44 -16.18
N GLY A 352 -13.59 -7.64 -17.05
CA GLY A 352 -13.87 -6.21 -17.20
C GLY A 352 -15.34 -5.95 -17.59
N ARG A 353 -15.94 -6.77 -18.47
CA ARG A 353 -17.37 -6.69 -18.82
C ARG A 353 -18.32 -7.05 -17.68
N ARG A 354 -17.82 -7.66 -16.60
CA ARG A 354 -18.60 -8.13 -15.46
C ARG A 354 -18.19 -7.46 -14.14
N ILE A 355 -17.61 -6.26 -14.20
CA ILE A 355 -17.26 -5.49 -12.99
C ILE A 355 -18.50 -5.34 -12.10
N PRO A 356 -18.41 -5.73 -10.81
CA PRO A 356 -19.61 -5.85 -9.96
C PRO A 356 -20.17 -4.51 -9.47
N CYS A 357 -19.32 -3.47 -9.31
CA CYS A 357 -19.76 -2.15 -8.85
C CYS A 357 -18.78 -1.03 -9.21
N LEU A 358 -19.23 0.21 -9.04
CA LEU A 358 -18.52 1.43 -9.47
C LEU A 358 -17.14 1.61 -8.82
N GLN A 359 -16.98 1.21 -7.55
CA GLN A 359 -15.73 1.35 -6.79
C GLN A 359 -14.70 0.27 -7.13
N THR A 360 -15.09 -0.75 -7.90
CA THR A 360 -14.20 -1.83 -8.31
C THR A 360 -13.28 -1.40 -9.43
N ALA A 361 -12.00 -1.65 -9.29
CA ALA A 361 -10.99 -1.37 -10.32
C ALA A 361 -10.02 -2.54 -10.50
N THR A 362 -9.63 -2.81 -11.75
CA THR A 362 -8.42 -3.54 -12.07
C THR A 362 -7.37 -2.54 -12.51
N LEU A 363 -6.23 -2.49 -11.83
CA LEU A 363 -5.17 -1.53 -12.13
C LEU A 363 -3.88 -2.25 -12.52
N LEU A 364 -3.27 -1.84 -13.63
CA LEU A 364 -1.98 -2.32 -14.12
C LEU A 364 -0.94 -1.21 -13.91
N PHE A 365 -0.02 -1.43 -12.99
CA PHE A 365 1.08 -0.52 -12.67
C PHE A 365 2.32 -0.93 -13.46
N PRO A 366 2.88 -0.08 -14.31
CA PRO A 366 4.13 -0.38 -15.01
C PRO A 366 5.30 -0.42 -14.02
N LEU A 367 6.17 -1.43 -14.18
CA LEU A 367 7.33 -1.72 -13.31
C LEU A 367 8.69 -1.60 -14.02
N ASP A 368 8.71 -1.12 -15.23
CA ASP A 368 9.93 -0.89 -16.00
C ASP A 368 10.69 0.37 -15.54
N GLY A 369 11.65 0.82 -16.32
CA GLY A 369 12.44 2.02 -16.04
C GLY A 369 13.30 1.88 -14.78
N ALA A 370 13.26 2.85 -13.87
CA ALA A 370 14.06 2.87 -12.65
C ALA A 370 13.82 1.66 -11.74
N CYS A 371 12.59 1.12 -11.70
CA CYS A 371 12.28 -0.07 -10.92
C CYS A 371 13.10 -1.28 -11.36
N ARG A 372 13.30 -1.44 -12.67
CA ARG A 372 14.04 -2.58 -13.26
C ARG A 372 15.56 -2.45 -13.11
N ARG A 373 16.10 -1.24 -12.94
CA ARG A 373 17.55 -1.04 -12.73
C ARG A 373 18.05 -1.52 -11.38
N VAL A 374 17.14 -1.72 -10.41
CA VAL A 374 17.48 -2.30 -9.11
C VAL A 374 17.52 -3.83 -9.24
N ALA A 375 18.64 -4.44 -8.89
CA ALA A 375 18.77 -5.90 -8.95
C ALA A 375 17.76 -6.58 -8.01
N PRO A 376 17.21 -7.75 -8.37
CA PRO A 376 16.21 -8.46 -7.56
C PRO A 376 16.65 -8.75 -6.12
N GLU A 377 17.97 -8.90 -5.89
CA GLU A 377 18.56 -9.19 -4.59
C GLU A 377 18.99 -7.93 -3.82
N ALA A 378 18.98 -6.75 -4.45
CA ALA A 378 19.42 -5.49 -3.83
C ALA A 378 18.46 -4.98 -2.75
N THR A 379 17.20 -5.42 -2.79
CA THR A 379 16.16 -5.15 -1.79
C THR A 379 15.33 -6.42 -1.55
N ALA A 380 14.48 -6.42 -0.55
CA ALA A 380 13.58 -7.56 -0.32
C ALA A 380 12.50 -7.70 -1.41
N PHE A 381 12.20 -6.62 -2.16
CA PHE A 381 11.26 -6.66 -3.30
C PHE A 381 11.90 -7.37 -4.49
N ALA A 382 11.45 -8.60 -4.81
CA ALA A 382 12.11 -9.50 -5.74
C ALA A 382 11.67 -9.37 -7.22
N TYR A 383 10.46 -8.84 -7.48
CA TYR A 383 9.85 -8.83 -8.84
C TYR A 383 10.30 -7.63 -9.67
N ARG A 384 11.61 -7.57 -9.99
CA ARG A 384 12.22 -6.49 -10.79
C ARG A 384 12.16 -6.73 -12.30
N ASP A 385 11.88 -7.97 -12.71
CA ASP A 385 11.81 -8.41 -14.10
C ASP A 385 10.37 -8.46 -14.67
N ALA A 386 9.37 -8.14 -13.86
CA ALA A 386 8.00 -7.97 -14.31
C ALA A 386 7.80 -6.62 -15.01
N ASN A 387 6.91 -6.58 -16.01
CA ASN A 387 6.52 -5.33 -16.68
C ASN A 387 5.37 -4.65 -15.95
N PHE A 388 4.48 -5.44 -15.33
CA PHE A 388 3.30 -4.92 -14.64
C PHE A 388 3.10 -5.59 -13.29
N ALA A 389 2.68 -4.78 -12.30
CA ALA A 389 1.99 -5.25 -11.11
C ALA A 389 0.51 -4.97 -11.27
N THR A 390 -0.31 -6.01 -11.22
CA THR A 390 -1.75 -5.91 -11.39
C THR A 390 -2.45 -6.02 -10.05
N ALA A 391 -3.34 -5.06 -9.76
CA ALA A 391 -4.28 -5.10 -8.64
C ALA A 391 -5.67 -5.45 -9.17
N LEU A 392 -6.23 -6.55 -8.75
CA LEU A 392 -7.64 -6.91 -8.92
C LEU A 392 -8.34 -6.48 -7.65
N GLY A 393 -8.97 -5.30 -7.67
CA GLY A 393 -9.44 -4.60 -6.48
C GLY A 393 -10.97 -4.44 -6.42
N PRO A 394 -11.76 -5.52 -6.24
CA PRO A 394 -13.17 -5.33 -5.92
C PRO A 394 -13.30 -4.53 -4.61
N SER A 395 -14.11 -3.47 -4.69
CA SER A 395 -14.41 -2.57 -3.60
C SER A 395 -15.89 -2.20 -3.67
N TRP A 396 -16.61 -2.25 -2.55
CA TRP A 396 -18.07 -2.09 -2.54
C TRP A 396 -18.57 -1.47 -1.24
N PRO A 397 -19.71 -0.72 -1.27
CA PRO A 397 -20.24 -0.02 -0.09
C PRO A 397 -21.14 -0.89 0.79
N ASP A 398 -21.93 -1.82 0.23
CA ASP A 398 -22.93 -2.60 0.97
C ASP A 398 -22.37 -3.98 1.36
N PRO A 399 -22.28 -4.31 2.67
CA PRO A 399 -21.83 -5.62 3.12
C PRO A 399 -22.63 -6.80 2.56
N ALA A 400 -23.88 -6.59 2.12
CA ALA A 400 -24.70 -7.64 1.50
C ALA A 400 -24.12 -8.12 0.15
N ASP A 401 -23.33 -7.28 -0.52
CA ASP A 401 -22.67 -7.59 -1.79
C ASP A 401 -21.32 -8.33 -1.64
N SER A 402 -20.90 -8.64 -0.41
CA SER A 402 -19.55 -9.16 -0.14
C SER A 402 -19.28 -10.48 -0.85
N GLU A 403 -20.19 -11.43 -0.81
CA GLU A 403 -20.03 -12.73 -1.46
C GLU A 403 -19.80 -12.60 -2.98
N ARG A 404 -20.63 -11.79 -3.65
CA ARG A 404 -20.54 -11.53 -5.09
C ARG A 404 -19.19 -10.89 -5.46
N ASN A 405 -18.77 -9.87 -4.74
CA ASN A 405 -17.53 -9.14 -5.03
C ASN A 405 -16.29 -10.00 -4.77
N ILE A 406 -16.25 -10.75 -3.67
CA ILE A 406 -15.16 -11.67 -3.33
C ILE A 406 -15.08 -12.80 -4.36
N ALA A 407 -16.22 -13.39 -4.73
CA ALA A 407 -16.28 -14.46 -5.75
C ALA A 407 -15.76 -13.96 -7.11
N TRP A 408 -16.14 -12.75 -7.54
CA TRP A 408 -15.63 -12.14 -8.77
C TRP A 408 -14.09 -11.96 -8.72
N GLY A 409 -13.57 -11.41 -7.63
CA GLY A 409 -12.12 -11.21 -7.47
C GLY A 409 -11.33 -12.51 -7.46
N ARG A 410 -11.83 -13.55 -6.80
CA ARG A 410 -11.22 -14.90 -6.79
C ARG A 410 -11.22 -15.54 -8.16
N ALA A 411 -12.37 -15.53 -8.85
CA ALA A 411 -12.50 -16.13 -10.17
C ALA A 411 -11.60 -15.41 -11.20
N TYR A 412 -11.56 -14.08 -11.15
CA TYR A 412 -10.68 -13.29 -12.03
C TYR A 412 -9.20 -13.63 -11.79
N TYR A 413 -8.77 -13.66 -10.51
CA TYR A 413 -7.42 -14.04 -10.16
C TYR A 413 -7.08 -15.46 -10.67
N GLN A 414 -7.97 -16.44 -10.46
CA GLN A 414 -7.77 -17.82 -10.93
C GLN A 414 -7.63 -17.89 -12.44
N ALA A 415 -8.45 -17.15 -13.20
CA ALA A 415 -8.37 -17.10 -14.65
C ALA A 415 -7.07 -16.43 -15.15
N LEU A 416 -6.54 -15.44 -14.41
CA LEU A 416 -5.33 -14.71 -14.78
C LEU A 416 -4.04 -15.43 -14.37
N GLN A 417 -4.10 -16.31 -13.36
CA GLN A 417 -2.94 -17.01 -12.79
C GLN A 417 -2.07 -17.74 -13.83
N PRO A 418 -2.61 -18.47 -14.83
CA PRO A 418 -1.79 -19.13 -15.85
C PRO A 418 -0.97 -18.17 -16.72
N HIS A 419 -1.33 -16.87 -16.75
CA HIS A 419 -0.73 -15.82 -17.55
C HIS A 419 0.10 -14.83 -16.70
N SER A 420 0.36 -15.18 -15.44
CA SER A 420 1.07 -14.33 -14.47
C SER A 420 2.16 -15.10 -13.74
N GLU A 421 3.05 -14.37 -13.05
CA GLU A 421 4.06 -14.95 -12.18
C GLU A 421 3.39 -15.59 -10.93
N ALA A 422 4.09 -16.50 -10.25
CA ALA A 422 3.55 -17.24 -9.11
C ALA A 422 3.21 -16.31 -7.91
N GLY A 423 4.02 -15.26 -7.68
CA GLY A 423 3.82 -14.33 -6.58
C GLY A 423 2.99 -13.11 -6.96
N GLY A 424 2.70 -12.28 -5.97
CA GLY A 424 1.98 -11.02 -6.12
C GLY A 424 2.58 -9.92 -5.24
N TYR A 425 2.20 -8.69 -5.52
CA TYR A 425 2.60 -7.55 -4.72
C TYR A 425 1.92 -7.60 -3.34
N VAL A 426 2.74 -7.63 -2.27
CA VAL A 426 2.27 -7.89 -0.90
C VAL A 426 1.21 -6.89 -0.41
N ASN A 427 1.23 -5.64 -0.91
CA ASN A 427 0.23 -4.63 -0.56
C ASN A 427 -1.10 -4.79 -1.32
N PHE A 428 -1.18 -5.66 -2.35
CA PHE A 428 -2.40 -5.95 -3.10
C PHE A 428 -3.00 -7.32 -2.75
N MET A 429 -2.56 -7.92 -1.65
CA MET A 429 -3.00 -9.26 -1.25
C MET A 429 -4.05 -9.20 -0.15
N SER A 430 -4.94 -10.18 -0.15
CA SER A 430 -5.92 -10.40 0.92
C SER A 430 -5.40 -11.40 1.96
N GLY A 431 -6.15 -11.58 3.05
CA GLY A 431 -5.77 -12.45 4.16
C GLY A 431 -5.76 -13.95 3.84
N ASP A 432 -6.36 -14.38 2.72
CA ASP A 432 -6.37 -15.78 2.26
C ASP A 432 -5.18 -16.13 1.33
N ASP A 433 -4.19 -15.24 1.19
CA ASP A 433 -2.99 -15.43 0.35
C ASP A 433 -1.77 -15.98 1.14
N HIS A 434 -1.93 -16.43 2.38
CA HIS A 434 -0.82 -16.89 3.24
C HIS A 434 0.03 -18.00 2.60
N ALA A 435 -0.55 -18.90 1.81
CA ALA A 435 0.20 -19.96 1.12
C ALA A 435 1.20 -19.43 0.08
N ARG A 436 1.01 -18.19 -0.40
CA ARG A 436 1.83 -17.56 -1.45
C ARG A 436 2.96 -16.68 -0.92
N VAL A 437 3.12 -16.55 0.40
CA VAL A 437 4.12 -15.64 0.98
C VAL A 437 5.52 -15.94 0.46
N ARG A 438 5.88 -17.23 0.33
CA ARG A 438 7.19 -17.61 -0.22
C ARG A 438 7.36 -17.17 -1.67
N ASP A 439 6.34 -17.34 -2.49
CA ASP A 439 6.37 -16.98 -3.92
C ASP A 439 6.48 -15.46 -4.11
N ASN A 440 5.90 -14.66 -3.19
CA ASN A 440 5.98 -13.20 -3.25
C ASN A 440 7.40 -12.67 -3.11
N TYR A 441 8.25 -13.40 -2.38
CA TYR A 441 9.64 -13.01 -2.13
C TYR A 441 10.65 -13.80 -2.97
N ARG A 442 10.23 -14.81 -3.76
CA ARG A 442 11.11 -15.64 -4.61
C ARG A 442 12.36 -16.09 -3.82
N GLN A 443 13.54 -15.94 -4.43
CA GLN A 443 14.85 -16.25 -3.82
C GLN A 443 15.18 -15.43 -2.57
N ASN A 444 14.52 -14.31 -2.34
CA ASN A 444 14.76 -13.43 -1.19
C ASN A 444 14.13 -13.98 0.12
N HIS A 445 13.16 -14.92 0.02
CA HIS A 445 12.42 -15.45 1.17
C HIS A 445 13.32 -16.02 2.27
N ASP A 446 14.29 -16.85 1.90
CA ASP A 446 15.13 -17.52 2.90
C ASP A 446 16.08 -16.54 3.63
N ARG A 447 16.53 -15.47 2.95
CA ARG A 447 17.26 -14.38 3.59
C ARG A 447 16.36 -13.61 4.56
N LEU A 448 15.12 -13.31 4.17
CA LEU A 448 14.12 -12.67 5.03
C LEU A 448 13.84 -13.52 6.29
N ALA A 449 13.67 -14.82 6.15
CA ALA A 449 13.43 -15.72 7.27
C ALA A 449 14.62 -15.75 8.28
N ARG A 450 15.87 -15.70 7.78
CA ARG A 450 17.07 -15.58 8.65
C ARG A 450 17.12 -14.23 9.37
N ILE A 451 16.81 -13.14 8.68
CA ILE A 451 16.76 -11.80 9.29
C ILE A 451 15.63 -11.74 10.33
N LYS A 452 14.48 -12.32 10.03
CA LYS A 452 13.35 -12.45 10.97
C LYS A 452 13.77 -13.18 12.24
N ALA A 453 14.48 -14.31 12.12
CA ALA A 453 14.98 -15.08 13.26
C ALA A 453 15.95 -14.27 14.15
N ARG A 454 16.67 -13.30 13.58
CA ARG A 454 17.57 -12.41 14.32
C ARG A 454 16.86 -11.27 15.04
N PHE A 455 15.86 -10.63 14.41
CA PHE A 455 15.23 -9.41 14.93
C PHE A 455 13.88 -9.63 15.59
N ASP A 456 13.22 -10.76 15.29
CA ASP A 456 11.95 -11.17 15.88
C ASP A 456 11.82 -12.69 15.96
N PRO A 457 12.67 -13.37 16.76
CA PRO A 457 12.69 -14.83 16.86
C PRO A 457 11.41 -15.43 17.42
N ALA A 458 10.65 -14.67 18.24
CA ALA A 458 9.36 -15.07 18.79
C ALA A 458 8.18 -14.82 17.84
N ASN A 459 8.42 -14.28 16.65
CA ASN A 459 7.39 -13.92 15.67
C ASN A 459 6.29 -13.03 16.27
N LEU A 460 6.68 -11.99 17.02
CA LEU A 460 5.78 -11.00 17.61
C LEU A 460 5.04 -10.23 16.51
N PHE A 461 5.77 -9.79 15.46
CA PHE A 461 5.22 -9.06 14.32
C PHE A 461 4.71 -10.04 13.24
N ARG A 462 3.67 -10.81 13.58
CA ARG A 462 3.06 -11.83 12.69
C ARG A 462 1.82 -11.37 11.95
N LEU A 463 1.22 -10.23 12.35
CA LEU A 463 0.07 -9.66 11.66
C LEU A 463 0.51 -8.87 10.41
N ASN A 464 0.96 -9.64 9.42
CA ASN A 464 1.47 -9.20 8.13
C ASN A 464 1.28 -10.34 7.10
N GLN A 465 1.79 -10.17 5.87
CA GLN A 465 2.19 -11.31 5.05
C GLN A 465 3.38 -11.97 5.76
N ASN A 466 3.07 -12.87 6.69
CA ASN A 466 3.99 -13.29 7.74
C ASN A 466 5.15 -14.12 7.18
N ILE A 467 6.35 -13.66 7.44
CA ILE A 467 7.60 -14.38 7.21
C ILE A 467 7.93 -15.11 8.52
N VAL A 468 7.81 -16.44 8.50
CA VAL A 468 8.14 -17.26 9.67
C VAL A 468 9.64 -17.22 9.90
N PRO A 469 10.12 -17.01 11.16
CA PRO A 469 11.54 -17.06 11.47
C PRO A 469 12.16 -18.41 11.04
N ALA A 470 13.35 -18.38 10.44
CA ALA A 470 14.08 -19.61 10.15
C ALA A 470 14.33 -20.38 11.47
N SER A 471 14.10 -21.69 11.47
CA SER A 471 14.48 -22.52 12.61
C SER A 471 15.99 -22.36 12.84
N GLN A 472 16.39 -22.05 14.08
CA GLN A 472 17.80 -22.11 14.44
C GLN A 472 18.24 -23.57 14.22
N ALA A 473 19.09 -23.79 13.24
CA ALA A 473 19.77 -25.06 13.15
C ALA A 473 20.54 -25.25 14.47
N ALA A 474 20.16 -26.29 15.23
CA ALA A 474 20.78 -26.64 16.48
C ALA A 474 22.24 -27.04 16.26
#